data_0835a2b2e9e6418e704082a293584f95
#
_entry.id   0835a2b2e9e6418e704082a293584f95
#
_cell.length_a   1.000
_cell.length_b   1.000
_cell.length_c   1.000
_cell.angle_alpha   90.00
_cell.angle_beta   90.00
_cell.angle_gamma   90.00
#
_symmetry.space_group_name_H-M   'P 1'
#
loop_
_entity.id
_entity.type
_entity.pdbx_description
1 polymer ?
#
loop_
_entity_poly.entity_id
_entity_poly.type
_entity_poly.pdbx_seq_one_letter_code
_entity_poly.pdbx_strand_id
1 'polypeptide(L)'
;MEIRLILEKSATGYSAYSEDLKGVATAGETIEEVKENFKEALDLQVDYLEEEGKTAEATELRNAKVAYYLDLNTFFEYYSLFNKSELAKYLGINPSHLRRLSGTNIELSEKKALQIQNGLHKLADDLKQICFA
;
A
#
# COMPACT_ATOMS: atom_id res chain seq x y z
N MET A 1 7.45 -5.48 14.68
CA MET A 1 7.63 -5.98 13.29
C MET A 1 6.72 -5.21 12.35
N GLU A 2 7.25 -4.79 11.24
CA GLU A 2 6.46 -4.20 10.16
C GLU A 2 6.52 -5.12 8.94
N ILE A 3 5.37 -5.35 8.32
CA ILE A 3 5.26 -6.15 7.10
C ILE A 3 5.03 -5.22 5.93
N ARG A 4 5.90 -5.26 4.95
CA ARG A 4 5.77 -4.50 3.71
C ARG A 4 4.99 -5.34 2.71
N LEU A 5 3.73 -5.00 2.50
CA LEU A 5 2.88 -5.67 1.53
C LEU A 5 2.89 -4.90 0.22
N ILE A 6 3.43 -5.52 -0.81
CA ILE A 6 3.54 -4.91 -2.14
C ILE A 6 2.32 -5.31 -2.96
N LEU A 7 1.55 -4.31 -3.36
CA LEU A 7 0.34 -4.49 -4.16
C LEU A 7 0.65 -4.18 -5.62
N GLU A 8 0.30 -5.10 -6.50
CA GLU A 8 0.49 -4.97 -7.95
C GLU A 8 -0.82 -5.22 -8.67
N LYS A 9 -1.06 -4.45 -9.72
CA LYS A 9 -2.20 -4.68 -10.59
C LYS A 9 -1.97 -5.94 -11.43
N SER A 10 -2.97 -6.81 -11.49
CA SER A 10 -2.99 -7.99 -12.34
C SER A 10 -4.02 -7.84 -13.45
N ALA A 11 -4.09 -8.80 -14.37
CA ALA A 11 -5.04 -8.77 -15.49
C ALA A 11 -6.51 -8.71 -15.05
N THR A 12 -6.85 -9.32 -13.90
CA THR A 12 -8.21 -9.46 -13.42
C THR A 12 -8.47 -8.79 -12.07
N GLY A 13 -7.49 -8.07 -11.53
CA GLY A 13 -7.61 -7.43 -10.23
C GLY A 13 -6.26 -7.02 -9.68
N TYR A 14 -5.96 -7.41 -8.45
CA TYR A 14 -4.72 -7.09 -7.77
C TYR A 14 -4.12 -8.33 -7.12
N SER A 15 -2.81 -8.36 -7.01
CA SER A 15 -2.08 -9.35 -6.23
C SER A 15 -1.21 -8.65 -5.19
N ALA A 16 -0.86 -9.37 -4.15
CA ALA A 16 -0.01 -8.83 -3.10
C ALA A 16 0.94 -9.90 -2.56
N TYR A 17 2.13 -9.47 -2.24
CA TYR A 17 3.16 -10.32 -1.65
C TYR A 17 4.02 -9.50 -0.70
N SER A 18 4.75 -10.19 0.16
CA SER A 18 5.71 -9.56 1.06
C SER A 18 7.03 -10.30 1.01
N GLU A 19 8.11 -9.56 0.93
CA GLU A 19 9.46 -10.11 1.06
C GLU A 19 9.77 -10.48 2.52
N ASP A 20 9.03 -9.92 3.47
CA ASP A 20 9.20 -10.20 4.90
C ASP A 20 8.57 -11.54 5.32
N LEU A 21 7.63 -12.06 4.53
CA LEU A 21 6.93 -13.31 4.79
C LEU A 21 6.93 -14.20 3.55
N LYS A 22 7.80 -15.18 3.54
CA LYS A 22 7.89 -16.16 2.45
C LYS A 22 6.64 -17.04 2.43
N GLY A 23 6.12 -17.27 1.24
CA GLY A 23 4.99 -18.15 1.03
C GLY A 23 3.63 -17.56 1.36
N VAL A 24 3.56 -16.29 1.76
CA VAL A 24 2.30 -15.59 1.96
C VAL A 24 2.08 -14.63 0.79
N ALA A 25 1.20 -15.04 -0.11
CA ALA A 25 0.77 -14.23 -1.26
C ALA A 25 -0.75 -14.30 -1.33
N THR A 26 -1.36 -13.26 -1.85
CA THR A 26 -2.81 -13.18 -1.97
C THR A 26 -3.21 -12.40 -3.22
N ALA A 27 -4.48 -12.47 -3.57
CA ALA A 27 -5.04 -11.76 -4.70
C ALA A 27 -6.50 -11.40 -4.40
N GLY A 28 -7.06 -10.50 -5.18
CA GLY A 28 -8.44 -10.10 -5.09
C GLY A 28 -8.82 -9.20 -6.26
N GLU A 29 -10.10 -8.97 -6.44
CA GLU A 29 -10.60 -8.08 -7.49
C GLU A 29 -10.44 -6.60 -7.12
N THR A 30 -10.43 -6.29 -5.83
CA THR A 30 -10.25 -4.94 -5.30
C THR A 30 -9.11 -4.91 -4.28
N ILE A 31 -8.60 -3.72 -3.98
CA ILE A 31 -7.56 -3.55 -2.95
C ILE A 31 -8.12 -3.93 -1.57
N GLU A 32 -9.37 -3.60 -1.27
CA GLU A 32 -10.02 -3.99 -0.02
C GLU A 32 -10.08 -5.51 0.13
N GLU A 33 -10.46 -6.21 -0.93
CA GLU A 33 -10.49 -7.67 -0.93
C GLU A 33 -9.11 -8.27 -0.72
N VAL A 34 -8.08 -7.72 -1.37
CA VAL A 34 -6.69 -8.16 -1.16
C VAL A 34 -6.27 -7.97 0.29
N LYS A 35 -6.61 -6.85 0.92
CA LYS A 35 -6.30 -6.59 2.33
C LYS A 35 -6.98 -7.60 3.26
N GLU A 36 -8.25 -7.91 3.02
CA GLU A 36 -8.98 -8.91 3.80
C GLU A 36 -8.40 -10.30 3.62
N ASN A 37 -8.11 -10.70 2.38
CA ASN A 37 -7.51 -11.99 2.07
C ASN A 37 -6.11 -12.12 2.68
N PHE A 38 -5.34 -11.04 2.69
CA PHE A 38 -4.02 -11.03 3.32
C PHE A 38 -4.14 -11.19 4.84
N LYS A 39 -5.10 -10.55 5.46
CA LYS A 39 -5.36 -10.70 6.90
C LYS A 39 -5.71 -12.15 7.25
N GLU A 40 -6.55 -12.79 6.47
CA GLU A 40 -6.87 -14.21 6.65
C GLU A 40 -5.63 -15.09 6.51
N ALA A 41 -4.80 -14.81 5.51
CA ALA A 41 -3.54 -15.54 5.30
C ALA A 41 -2.58 -15.37 6.48
N LEU A 42 -2.50 -14.17 7.06
CA LEU A 42 -1.72 -13.93 8.27
C LEU A 42 -2.25 -14.72 9.45
N ASP A 43 -3.56 -14.73 9.66
CA ASP A 43 -4.19 -15.46 10.76
C ASP A 43 -3.89 -16.96 10.64
N LEU A 44 -3.95 -17.51 9.45
CA LEU A 44 -3.59 -18.92 9.20
C LEU A 44 -2.11 -19.18 9.51
N GLN A 45 -1.23 -18.25 9.14
CA GLN A 45 0.20 -18.39 9.45
C GLN A 45 0.48 -18.32 10.94
N VAL A 46 -0.22 -17.44 11.67
CA VAL A 46 -0.13 -17.36 13.13
C VAL A 46 -0.56 -18.69 13.78
N ASP A 47 -1.70 -19.24 13.33
CA ASP A 47 -2.21 -20.51 13.82
C ASP A 47 -1.21 -21.65 13.60
N TYR A 48 -0.62 -21.69 12.38
CA TYR A 48 0.41 -22.67 12.05
C TYR A 48 1.63 -22.56 12.97
N LEU A 49 2.11 -21.34 13.24
CA LEU A 49 3.25 -21.10 14.11
C LEU A 49 2.95 -21.54 15.56
N GLU A 50 1.74 -21.31 16.04
CA GLU A 50 1.30 -21.76 17.37
C GLU A 50 1.26 -23.28 17.46
N GLU A 51 0.73 -23.97 16.44
CA GLU A 51 0.72 -25.45 16.37
C GLU A 51 2.12 -26.03 16.37
N GLU A 52 3.07 -25.37 15.72
CA GLU A 52 4.48 -25.78 15.71
C GLU A 52 5.25 -25.43 17.00
N GLY A 53 4.60 -24.81 17.97
CA GLY A 53 5.22 -24.41 19.23
C GLY A 53 6.07 -23.14 19.12
N LYS A 54 6.00 -22.42 18.01
CA LYS A 54 6.75 -21.18 17.78
C LYS A 54 5.97 -19.97 18.30
N THR A 55 5.70 -19.95 19.60
CA THR A 55 4.83 -18.95 20.24
C THR A 55 5.36 -17.52 20.13
N ALA A 56 6.67 -17.33 20.26
CA ALA A 56 7.28 -16.01 20.16
C ALA A 56 7.11 -15.43 18.76
N GLU A 57 7.35 -16.24 17.72
CA GLU A 57 7.17 -15.82 16.33
C GLU A 57 5.69 -15.55 16.02
N ALA A 58 4.79 -16.38 16.54
CA ALA A 58 3.34 -16.17 16.37
C ALA A 58 2.88 -14.85 16.99
N THR A 59 3.36 -14.52 18.18
CA THR A 59 3.03 -13.26 18.85
C THR A 59 3.55 -12.05 18.10
N GLU A 60 4.78 -12.13 17.60
CA GLU A 60 5.38 -11.07 16.79
C GLU A 60 4.57 -10.83 15.52
N LEU A 61 4.18 -11.89 14.84
CA LEU A 61 3.40 -11.80 13.60
C LEU A 61 1.99 -11.25 13.86
N ARG A 62 1.36 -11.69 14.96
CA ARG A 62 0.01 -11.21 15.35
C ARG A 62 0.00 -9.70 15.59
N ASN A 63 1.08 -9.16 16.15
CA ASN A 63 1.21 -7.74 16.50
C ASN A 63 1.88 -6.90 15.40
N ALA A 64 2.17 -7.50 14.26
CA ALA A 64 2.83 -6.82 13.16
C ALA A 64 1.94 -5.74 12.55
N LYS A 65 2.56 -4.62 12.18
CA LYS A 65 1.91 -3.58 11.41
C LYS A 65 2.13 -3.84 9.93
N VAL A 66 1.07 -3.71 9.13
CA VAL A 66 1.15 -3.91 7.68
C VAL A 66 1.19 -2.55 7.00
N ALA A 67 2.25 -2.29 6.25
CA ALA A 67 2.35 -1.13 5.39
C ALA A 67 2.08 -1.55 3.95
N TYR A 68 1.20 -0.83 3.27
CA TYR A 68 0.78 -1.14 1.90
C TYR A 68 1.57 -0.29 0.92
N TYR A 69 2.28 -0.96 0.00
CA TYR A 69 3.12 -0.31 -1.00
C TYR A 69 2.47 -0.45 -2.37
N LEU A 70 2.24 0.68 -3.03
CA LEU A 70 1.69 0.74 -4.38
C LEU A 70 2.65 1.55 -5.27
N ASP A 71 2.71 1.22 -6.56
CA ASP A 71 3.31 2.13 -7.51
C ASP A 71 2.35 3.30 -7.81
N LEU A 72 2.87 4.37 -8.39
CA LEU A 72 2.05 5.56 -8.67
C LEU A 72 0.96 5.30 -9.72
N ASN A 73 1.25 4.45 -10.70
CA ASN A 73 0.26 4.12 -11.72
C ASN A 73 -0.95 3.43 -11.10
N THR A 74 -0.72 2.40 -10.27
CA THR A 74 -1.78 1.69 -9.54
C THR A 74 -2.52 2.62 -8.61
N PHE A 75 -1.80 3.49 -7.88
CA PHE A 75 -2.40 4.46 -6.98
C PHE A 75 -3.38 5.39 -7.71
N PHE A 76 -2.98 5.97 -8.83
CA PHE A 76 -3.85 6.90 -9.56
C PHE A 76 -4.97 6.21 -10.33
N GLU A 77 -4.85 4.96 -10.65
CA GLU A 77 -5.98 4.19 -11.19
C GLU A 77 -7.03 3.90 -10.10
N TYR A 78 -6.58 3.50 -8.93
CA TYR A 78 -7.47 3.20 -7.82
C TYR A 78 -8.11 4.45 -7.23
N TYR A 79 -7.31 5.52 -7.03
CA TYR A 79 -7.78 6.82 -6.56
C TYR A 79 -7.94 7.80 -7.72
N SER A 80 -8.76 7.45 -8.68
CA SER A 80 -9.03 8.26 -9.88
C SER A 80 -9.71 9.60 -9.59
N LEU A 81 -10.14 9.81 -8.34
CA LEU A 81 -10.70 11.08 -7.89
C LEU A 81 -9.69 12.23 -7.92
N PHE A 82 -8.38 11.94 -7.89
CA PHE A 82 -7.36 12.97 -7.88
C PHE A 82 -7.09 13.53 -9.27
N ASN A 83 -7.10 14.86 -9.39
CA ASN A 83 -6.55 15.57 -10.55
C ASN A 83 -5.03 15.63 -10.40
N LYS A 84 -4.30 14.94 -11.26
CA LYS A 84 -2.84 14.84 -11.14
C LYS A 84 -2.14 16.20 -11.20
N SER A 85 -2.60 17.12 -12.06
CA SER A 85 -2.00 18.45 -12.19
C SER A 85 -2.18 19.28 -10.92
N GLU A 86 -3.37 19.29 -10.34
CA GLU A 86 -3.64 20.02 -9.11
C GLU A 86 -2.94 19.37 -7.91
N LEU A 87 -2.93 18.05 -7.85
CA LEU A 87 -2.22 17.34 -6.80
C LEU A 87 -0.71 17.62 -6.87
N ALA A 88 -0.13 17.64 -8.06
CA ALA A 88 1.28 17.96 -8.24
C ALA A 88 1.63 19.33 -7.67
N LYS A 89 0.80 20.34 -7.93
CA LYS A 89 0.99 21.69 -7.37
C LYS A 89 0.98 21.63 -5.83
N TYR A 90 0.04 20.92 -5.25
CA TYR A 90 -0.06 20.75 -3.79
C TYR A 90 1.20 20.06 -3.23
N LEU A 91 1.72 19.05 -3.93
CA LEU A 91 2.90 18.31 -3.52
C LEU A 91 4.22 19.03 -3.79
N GLY A 92 4.19 20.17 -4.49
CA GLY A 92 5.39 20.89 -4.88
C GLY A 92 6.19 20.21 -6.01
N ILE A 93 5.50 19.47 -6.88
CA ILE A 93 6.09 18.75 -8.01
C ILE A 93 5.57 19.36 -9.31
N ASN A 94 6.43 19.46 -10.33
CA ASN A 94 5.99 19.90 -11.64
C ASN A 94 4.92 18.92 -12.18
N PRO A 95 3.75 19.42 -12.65
CA PRO A 95 2.67 18.55 -13.13
C PRO A 95 3.08 17.59 -14.24
N SER A 96 3.90 18.04 -15.19
CA SER A 96 4.40 17.17 -16.28
C SER A 96 5.30 16.07 -15.73
N HIS A 97 6.08 16.38 -14.71
CA HIS A 97 6.95 15.40 -14.05
C HIS A 97 6.13 14.34 -13.30
N LEU A 98 5.11 14.75 -12.55
CA LEU A 98 4.23 13.80 -11.87
C LEU A 98 3.51 12.88 -12.85
N ARG A 99 2.99 13.42 -13.97
CA ARG A 99 2.36 12.60 -15.00
C ARG A 99 3.32 11.55 -15.57
N ARG A 100 4.58 11.93 -15.80
CA ARG A 100 5.61 11.01 -16.29
C ARG A 100 5.93 9.93 -15.25
N LEU A 101 6.07 10.30 -13.98
CA LEU A 101 6.35 9.37 -12.89
C LEU A 101 5.21 8.38 -12.66
N SER A 102 3.98 8.75 -12.99
CA SER A 102 2.82 7.86 -12.85
C SER A 102 2.58 6.97 -14.07
N GLY A 103 3.50 6.93 -15.02
CA GLY A 103 3.44 6.02 -16.15
C GLY A 103 3.77 4.58 -15.79
N THR A 104 3.50 3.67 -16.73
CA THR A 104 3.79 2.25 -16.55
C THR A 104 5.29 1.99 -16.57
N ASN A 105 5.77 1.12 -15.69
CA ASN A 105 7.17 0.70 -15.60
C ASN A 105 8.17 1.82 -15.29
N ILE A 106 7.72 2.87 -14.61
CA ILE A 106 8.59 3.94 -14.15
C ILE A 106 9.01 3.66 -12.71
N GLU A 107 10.30 3.61 -12.49
CA GLU A 107 10.85 3.44 -11.14
C GLU A 107 10.90 4.78 -10.42
N LEU A 108 10.37 4.80 -9.21
CA LEU A 108 10.29 6.00 -8.39
C LEU A 108 11.48 6.03 -7.43
N SER A 109 12.23 7.14 -7.41
CA SER A 109 13.31 7.30 -6.44
C SER A 109 12.75 7.35 -5.02
N GLU A 110 13.52 6.92 -4.05
CA GLU A 110 13.13 6.96 -2.63
C GLU A 110 12.76 8.38 -2.19
N LYS A 111 13.55 9.37 -2.59
CA LYS A 111 13.30 10.78 -2.28
C LYS A 111 11.95 11.23 -2.82
N LYS A 112 11.64 10.90 -4.07
CA LYS A 112 10.37 11.27 -4.71
C LYS A 112 9.20 10.52 -4.09
N ALA A 113 9.38 9.23 -3.79
CA ALA A 113 8.38 8.42 -3.11
C ALA A 113 7.99 9.03 -1.75
N LEU A 114 8.97 9.41 -0.97
CA LEU A 114 8.74 10.05 0.34
C LEU A 114 8.10 11.42 0.21
N GLN A 115 8.50 12.23 -0.79
CA GLN A 115 7.88 13.52 -1.03
C GLN A 115 6.38 13.40 -1.31
N ILE A 116 6.02 12.47 -2.17
CA ILE A 116 4.61 12.21 -2.53
C ILE A 116 3.84 11.65 -1.34
N GLN A 117 4.39 10.64 -0.68
CA GLN A 117 3.79 10.00 0.48
C GLN A 117 3.53 10.99 1.61
N ASN A 118 4.52 11.78 1.98
CA ASN A 118 4.40 12.75 3.06
C ASN A 118 3.39 13.85 2.73
N GLY A 119 3.35 14.28 1.47
CA GLY A 119 2.35 15.25 1.02
C GLY A 119 0.93 14.71 1.09
N LEU A 120 0.72 13.46 0.69
CA LEU A 120 -0.59 12.81 0.78
C LEU A 120 -1.01 12.57 2.23
N HIS A 121 -0.09 12.18 3.10
CA HIS A 121 -0.37 12.00 4.53
C HIS A 121 -0.75 13.33 5.19
N LYS A 122 -0.07 14.43 4.83
CA LYS A 122 -0.43 15.76 5.29
C LYS A 122 -1.84 16.14 4.82
N LEU A 123 -2.17 15.88 3.57
CA LEU A 123 -3.51 16.13 3.04
C LEU A 123 -4.56 15.33 3.83
N ALA A 124 -4.29 14.06 4.10
CA ALA A 124 -5.19 13.22 4.88
C ALA A 124 -5.44 13.78 6.28
N ASP A 125 -4.39 14.26 6.95
CA ASP A 125 -4.49 14.87 8.27
C ASP A 125 -5.31 16.16 8.23
N ASP A 126 -5.10 17.01 7.22
CA ASP A 126 -5.86 18.23 7.03
C ASP A 126 -7.35 17.95 6.79
N LEU A 127 -7.65 16.93 5.96
CA LEU A 127 -9.02 16.55 5.66
C LEU A 127 -9.77 16.01 6.89
N LYS A 128 -9.08 15.34 7.81
CA LYS A 128 -9.68 14.84 9.04
C LYS A 128 -10.18 15.96 9.96
N GLN A 129 -9.66 17.17 9.81
CA GLN A 129 -10.05 18.34 10.62
C GLN A 129 -11.25 19.09 10.05
N ILE A 130 -11.68 18.77 8.82
CA ILE A 130 -12.75 19.47 8.12
C ILE A 130 -14.10 18.85 8.48
N CYS A 131 -15.03 19.72 8.86
CA CYS A 131 -16.43 19.36 9.08
C CYS A 131 -17.30 20.22 8.16
N PHE A 132 -18.49 19.75 7.86
CA PHE A 132 -19.42 20.47 6.99
C PHE A 132 -20.56 21.07 7.84
N ALA A 133 -20.89 22.32 7.55
CA ALA A 133 -21.98 23.03 8.21
C ALA A 133 -23.33 22.74 7.54
#